data_8c5e8d16d709eb9a85b4affe74b83a18
#
_entry.id   8c5e8d16d709eb9a85b4affe74b83a18
#
_cell.length_a   1.000
_cell.length_b   1.000
_cell.length_c   1.000
_cell.angle_alpha   90.00
_cell.angle_beta   90.00
_cell.angle_gamma   90.00
#
_symmetry.space_group_name_H-M   'P 1'
#
loop_
_entity.id
_entity.type
_entity.pdbx_description
1 polymer ?
#
loop_
_entity_poly.entity_id
_entity_poly.type
_entity_poly.pdbx_seq_one_letter_code
_entity_poly.pdbx_strand_id
1 'polypeptide(L)'
;CNESCGKCTPCREGTTRMLDILTRITKGNGRPGDIEELRSLAKMIQNSSLCGLGKTAPNPVLSTLANFEDEYREHIFDKKCRTGSCRSLTTYVIDPAVCKGCTKCARNCPAGAITVTDNLSHIDESVCLSCGQCAVKCPRHAICDLRGILTEKR
;
A
#
# COMPACT_ATOMS: atom_id res chain seq x y z
N CYS A 1 -7.26 -17.27 3.13
CA CYS A 1 -6.67 -18.15 4.17
C CYS A 1 -7.73 -18.64 5.15
N ASN A 2 -8.59 -17.77 5.67
CA ASN A 2 -9.56 -18.09 6.74
C ASN A 2 -10.55 -19.21 6.37
N GLU A 3 -10.87 -19.36 5.10
CA GLU A 3 -11.80 -20.37 4.58
C GLU A 3 -11.14 -21.73 4.33
N SER A 4 -9.81 -21.80 4.40
CA SER A 4 -9.09 -23.06 4.18
C SER A 4 -9.34 -24.03 5.32
N CYS A 5 -9.76 -25.27 4.99
CA CYS A 5 -9.88 -26.33 6.00
C CYS A 5 -8.53 -26.87 6.50
N GLY A 6 -7.41 -26.43 5.92
CA GLY A 6 -6.05 -26.79 6.30
C GLY A 6 -5.57 -28.20 5.90
N LYS A 7 -6.43 -29.02 5.26
CA LYS A 7 -6.09 -30.42 4.96
C LYS A 7 -5.04 -30.60 3.88
N CYS A 8 -5.12 -29.84 2.78
CA CYS A 8 -4.15 -29.99 1.69
C CYS A 8 -3.14 -28.85 1.67
N THR A 9 -1.85 -29.22 1.56
CA THR A 9 -0.72 -28.29 1.56
C THR A 9 -0.82 -27.20 0.50
N PRO A 10 -1.20 -27.47 -0.77
CA PRO A 10 -1.26 -26.41 -1.78
C PRO A 10 -2.22 -25.28 -1.41
N CYS A 11 -3.39 -25.60 -0.84
CA CYS A 11 -4.33 -24.59 -0.38
C CYS A 11 -3.80 -23.86 0.87
N ARG A 12 -3.41 -24.60 1.92
CA ARG A 12 -2.97 -24.02 3.19
C ARG A 12 -1.75 -23.15 3.03
N GLU A 13 -0.65 -23.70 2.54
CA GLU A 13 0.63 -23.00 2.41
C GLU A 13 0.63 -22.04 1.21
N GLY A 14 0.04 -22.46 0.09
CA GLY A 14 0.01 -21.64 -1.11
C GLY A 14 -0.78 -20.35 -0.94
N THR A 15 -1.95 -20.38 -0.32
CA THR A 15 -2.74 -19.16 -0.07
C THR A 15 -2.06 -18.24 0.95
N THR A 16 -1.38 -18.79 1.96
CA THR A 16 -0.59 -18.01 2.92
C THR A 16 0.56 -17.29 2.20
N ARG A 17 1.31 -18.01 1.37
CA ARG A 17 2.41 -17.40 0.60
C ARG A 17 1.91 -16.33 -0.39
N MET A 18 0.77 -16.54 -1.05
CA MET A 18 0.15 -15.51 -1.88
C MET A 18 -0.18 -14.25 -1.06
N LEU A 19 -0.74 -14.42 0.13
CA LEU A 19 -1.06 -13.32 1.04
C LEU A 19 0.20 -12.55 1.46
N ASP A 20 1.29 -13.25 1.76
CA ASP A 20 2.57 -12.63 2.12
C ASP A 20 3.13 -11.78 0.98
N ILE A 21 3.09 -12.28 -0.27
CA ILE A 21 3.53 -11.53 -1.44
C ILE A 21 2.66 -10.29 -1.64
N LEU A 22 1.34 -10.41 -1.62
CA LEU A 22 0.41 -9.29 -1.76
C LEU A 22 0.59 -8.25 -0.65
N THR A 23 0.78 -8.71 0.60
CA THR A 23 1.06 -7.83 1.74
C THR A 23 2.37 -7.08 1.56
N ARG A 24 3.40 -7.75 1.05
CA ARG A 24 4.70 -7.14 0.74
C ARG A 24 4.57 -6.06 -0.33
N ILE A 25 3.82 -6.32 -1.41
CA ILE A 25 3.56 -5.36 -2.48
C ILE A 25 2.82 -4.13 -1.94
N THR A 26 1.73 -4.33 -1.18
CA THR A 26 0.93 -3.22 -0.64
C THR A 26 1.65 -2.40 0.44
N LYS A 27 2.67 -2.99 1.08
CA LYS A 27 3.57 -2.29 2.01
C LYS A 27 4.75 -1.57 1.33
N GLY A 28 4.83 -1.58 0.00
CA GLY A 28 5.90 -0.94 -0.75
C GLY A 28 7.20 -1.75 -0.84
N ASN A 29 7.21 -2.96 -0.30
CA ASN A 29 8.36 -3.87 -0.30
C ASN A 29 8.29 -4.93 -1.42
N GLY A 30 7.47 -4.68 -2.46
CA GLY A 30 7.38 -5.52 -3.64
C GLY A 30 8.72 -5.64 -4.37
N ARG A 31 8.99 -6.81 -4.92
CA ARG A 31 10.23 -7.17 -5.61
C ARG A 31 9.97 -7.46 -7.08
N PRO A 32 10.94 -7.18 -7.96
CA PRO A 32 10.90 -7.70 -9.32
C PRO A 32 10.71 -9.23 -9.29
N GLY A 33 9.76 -9.74 -10.08
CA GLY A 33 9.43 -11.17 -10.09
C GLY A 33 8.23 -11.59 -9.22
N ASP A 34 7.73 -10.73 -8.34
CA ASP A 34 6.56 -11.04 -7.49
C ASP A 34 5.29 -11.35 -8.32
N ILE A 35 5.13 -10.71 -9.48
CA ILE A 35 4.00 -10.95 -10.40
C ILE A 35 4.06 -12.37 -10.98
N GLU A 36 5.22 -12.77 -11.45
CA GLU A 36 5.47 -14.10 -12.01
C GLU A 36 5.34 -15.17 -10.92
N GLU A 37 5.84 -14.89 -9.72
CA GLU A 37 5.70 -15.79 -8.57
C GLU A 37 4.23 -15.97 -8.19
N LEU A 38 3.43 -14.89 -8.14
CA LEU A 38 1.98 -14.96 -7.88
C LEU A 38 1.26 -15.79 -8.94
N ARG A 39 1.57 -15.61 -10.22
CA ARG A 39 0.97 -16.38 -11.31
C ARG A 39 1.30 -17.87 -11.23
N SER A 40 2.56 -18.18 -10.99
CA SER A 40 3.02 -19.56 -10.87
C SER A 40 2.40 -20.27 -9.67
N LEU A 41 2.40 -19.58 -8.52
CA LEU A 41 1.83 -20.08 -7.27
C LEU A 41 0.30 -20.28 -7.39
N ALA A 42 -0.41 -19.34 -8.02
CA ALA A 42 -1.84 -19.46 -8.27
C ALA A 42 -2.19 -20.68 -9.12
N LYS A 43 -1.46 -20.90 -10.23
CA LYS A 43 -1.63 -22.07 -11.09
C LYS A 43 -1.33 -23.37 -10.36
N MET A 44 -0.27 -23.38 -9.55
CA MET A 44 0.09 -24.54 -8.74
C MET A 44 -1.04 -24.89 -7.75
N ILE A 45 -1.61 -23.89 -7.05
CA ILE A 45 -2.73 -24.10 -6.11
C ILE A 45 -3.96 -24.64 -6.84
N GLN A 46 -4.32 -24.08 -8.01
CA GLN A 46 -5.45 -24.56 -8.81
C GLN A 46 -5.31 -26.02 -9.21
N ASN A 47 -4.12 -26.42 -9.67
CA ASN A 47 -3.89 -27.76 -10.20
C ASN A 47 -3.71 -28.82 -9.11
N SER A 48 -3.19 -28.45 -7.96
CA SER A 48 -2.78 -29.40 -6.90
C SER A 48 -3.75 -29.46 -5.72
N SER A 49 -4.71 -28.53 -5.62
CA SER A 49 -5.71 -28.56 -4.54
C SER A 49 -6.74 -29.66 -4.75
N LEU A 50 -7.14 -30.31 -3.64
CA LEU A 50 -8.03 -31.48 -3.69
C LEU A 50 -9.51 -31.12 -3.87
N CYS A 51 -9.94 -29.95 -3.40
CA CYS A 51 -11.36 -29.56 -3.44
C CYS A 51 -11.59 -28.27 -4.24
N GLY A 52 -12.87 -28.00 -4.54
CA GLY A 52 -13.29 -26.82 -5.29
C GLY A 52 -12.85 -25.50 -4.65
N LEU A 53 -12.92 -25.38 -3.31
CA LEU A 53 -12.47 -24.18 -2.60
C LEU A 53 -11.01 -23.86 -2.89
N GLY A 54 -10.11 -24.86 -2.72
CA GLY A 54 -8.69 -24.67 -2.99
C GLY A 54 -8.40 -24.33 -4.44
N LYS A 55 -9.10 -24.96 -5.39
CA LYS A 55 -8.95 -24.69 -6.83
C LYS A 55 -9.41 -23.28 -7.22
N THR A 56 -10.40 -22.71 -6.55
CA THR A 56 -10.94 -21.39 -6.87
C THR A 56 -10.32 -20.27 -6.04
N ALA A 57 -9.67 -20.57 -4.91
CA ALA A 57 -9.07 -19.59 -4.02
C ALA A 57 -8.12 -18.58 -4.71
N PRO A 58 -7.28 -18.96 -5.70
CA PRO A 58 -6.41 -18.03 -6.39
C PRO A 58 -7.09 -17.21 -7.51
N ASN A 59 -8.33 -17.51 -7.88
CA ASN A 59 -9.03 -16.83 -8.98
C ASN A 59 -9.10 -15.31 -8.84
N PRO A 60 -9.38 -14.72 -7.67
CA PRO A 60 -9.37 -13.27 -7.52
C PRO A 60 -8.00 -12.64 -7.86
N VAL A 61 -6.92 -13.30 -7.43
CA VAL A 61 -5.56 -12.80 -7.71
C VAL A 61 -5.23 -12.92 -9.19
N LEU A 62 -5.57 -14.04 -9.83
CA LEU A 62 -5.37 -14.22 -11.28
C LEU A 62 -6.18 -13.22 -12.10
N SER A 63 -7.43 -12.97 -11.71
CA SER A 63 -8.30 -12.01 -12.37
C SER A 63 -7.74 -10.57 -12.23
N THR A 64 -7.31 -10.17 -11.05
CA THR A 64 -6.72 -8.84 -10.87
C THR A 64 -5.39 -8.70 -11.60
N LEU A 65 -4.55 -9.73 -11.63
CA LEU A 65 -3.31 -9.73 -12.42
C LEU A 65 -3.55 -9.68 -13.94
N ALA A 66 -4.68 -10.23 -14.41
CA ALA A 66 -5.00 -10.18 -15.83
C ALA A 66 -5.53 -8.81 -16.29
N ASN A 67 -6.26 -8.11 -15.42
CA ASN A 67 -6.95 -6.86 -15.76
C ASN A 67 -6.21 -5.60 -15.27
N PHE A 68 -5.36 -5.70 -14.25
CA PHE A 68 -4.72 -4.57 -13.56
C PHE A 68 -3.22 -4.82 -13.31
N GLU A 69 -2.53 -5.52 -14.23
CA GLU A 69 -1.10 -5.81 -14.07
C GLU A 69 -0.26 -4.54 -13.96
N ASP A 70 -0.64 -3.49 -14.67
CA ASP A 70 0.02 -2.19 -14.63
C ASP A 70 -0.03 -1.56 -13.22
N GLU A 71 -1.12 -1.72 -12.48
CA GLU A 71 -1.18 -1.26 -11.09
C GLU A 71 -0.25 -2.06 -10.16
N TYR A 72 -0.13 -3.38 -10.37
CA TYR A 72 0.87 -4.18 -9.64
C TYR A 72 2.29 -3.71 -9.93
N ARG A 73 2.59 -3.41 -11.20
CA ARG A 73 3.89 -2.87 -11.60
C ARG A 73 4.19 -1.53 -10.93
N GLU A 74 3.24 -0.61 -10.91
CA GLU A 74 3.38 0.68 -10.22
C GLU A 74 3.65 0.49 -8.71
N HIS A 75 2.96 -0.44 -8.06
CA HIS A 75 3.21 -0.75 -6.64
C HIS A 75 4.62 -1.32 -6.40
N ILE A 76 5.14 -2.12 -7.33
CA ILE A 76 6.44 -2.80 -7.20
C ILE A 76 7.59 -1.86 -7.57
N PHE A 77 7.52 -1.19 -8.72
CA PHE A 77 8.62 -0.40 -9.28
C PHE A 77 8.55 1.07 -8.88
N ASP A 78 7.37 1.70 -9.04
CA ASP A 78 7.20 3.14 -8.81
C ASP A 78 6.84 3.46 -7.35
N LYS A 79 6.58 2.42 -6.52
CA LYS A 79 6.14 2.56 -5.14
C LYS A 79 4.93 3.49 -4.98
N LYS A 80 4.01 3.42 -5.95
CA LYS A 80 2.86 4.31 -6.05
C LYS A 80 1.55 3.53 -6.04
N CYS A 81 0.56 4.03 -5.33
CA CYS A 81 -0.79 3.51 -5.32
C CYS A 81 -1.75 4.54 -5.94
N ARG A 82 -2.37 4.23 -7.09
CA ARG A 82 -3.31 5.14 -7.79
C ARG A 82 -4.49 5.53 -6.92
N THR A 83 -5.02 4.58 -6.17
CA THR A 83 -6.20 4.79 -5.32
C THR A 83 -5.86 5.36 -3.95
N GLY A 84 -4.58 5.33 -3.52
CA GLY A 84 -4.13 5.71 -2.17
C GLY A 84 -4.66 4.82 -1.06
N SER A 85 -5.19 3.66 -1.39
CA SER A 85 -5.65 2.69 -0.40
C SER A 85 -4.48 2.05 0.36
N CYS A 86 -3.32 1.95 -0.30
CA CYS A 86 -2.10 1.40 0.31
C CYS A 86 -1.36 2.52 1.06
N ARG A 87 -1.60 2.65 2.36
CA ARG A 87 -1.03 3.72 3.19
C ARG A 87 0.48 3.85 3.07
N SER A 88 1.20 2.74 3.01
CA SER A 88 2.67 2.74 2.87
C SER A 88 3.18 3.25 1.51
N LEU A 89 2.29 3.45 0.54
CA LEU A 89 2.59 3.96 -0.80
C LEU A 89 1.93 5.32 -1.05
N THR A 90 1.42 5.97 0.00
CA THR A 90 0.81 7.30 -0.10
C THR A 90 1.85 8.34 0.27
N THR A 91 2.17 9.24 -0.65
CA THR A 91 3.05 10.39 -0.39
C THR A 91 2.20 11.60 -0.02
N TYR A 92 2.57 12.27 1.07
CA TYR A 92 1.93 13.52 1.49
C TYR A 92 2.78 14.70 1.06
N VAL A 93 2.14 15.73 0.54
CA VAL A 93 2.77 17.00 0.16
C VAL A 93 2.13 18.15 0.93
N ILE A 94 2.89 19.21 1.14
CA ILE A 94 2.45 20.42 1.83
C ILE A 94 2.24 21.51 0.80
N ASP A 95 1.03 22.07 0.75
CA ASP A 95 0.74 23.23 -0.08
C ASP A 95 1.38 24.50 0.53
N PRO A 96 2.38 25.09 -0.14
CA PRO A 96 3.06 26.27 0.38
C PRO A 96 2.17 27.51 0.44
N ALA A 97 1.12 27.60 -0.38
CA ALA A 97 0.21 28.74 -0.38
C ALA A 97 -0.70 28.75 0.87
N VAL A 98 -0.99 27.58 1.43
CA VAL A 98 -1.88 27.41 2.59
C VAL A 98 -1.10 27.25 3.88
N CYS A 99 0.12 26.70 3.83
CA CYS A 99 0.98 26.46 4.98
C CYS A 99 1.48 27.79 5.57
N LYS A 100 1.47 27.89 6.91
CA LYS A 100 2.03 29.04 7.67
C LYS A 100 3.12 28.63 8.67
N GLY A 101 3.72 27.47 8.52
CA GLY A 101 4.82 27.03 9.38
C GLY A 101 4.45 26.87 10.86
N CYS A 102 3.20 26.61 11.21
CA CYS A 102 2.72 26.58 12.60
C CYS A 102 3.27 25.40 13.45
N THR A 103 4.17 24.59 12.93
CA THR A 103 4.87 23.46 13.56
C THR A 103 4.00 22.31 14.10
N LYS A 104 2.66 22.40 14.04
CA LYS A 104 1.78 21.34 14.59
C LYS A 104 2.00 19.97 13.93
N CYS A 105 2.22 19.95 12.60
CA CYS A 105 2.50 18.71 11.86
C CYS A 105 3.84 18.09 12.31
N ALA A 106 4.89 18.90 12.49
CA ALA A 106 6.19 18.43 12.94
C ALA A 106 6.14 17.83 14.35
N ARG A 107 5.47 18.52 15.29
CA ARG A 107 5.32 18.03 16.68
C ARG A 107 4.51 16.74 16.81
N ASN A 108 3.61 16.47 15.87
CA ASN A 108 2.79 15.26 15.86
C ASN A 108 3.31 14.18 14.92
N CYS A 109 4.47 14.36 14.30
CA CYS A 109 5.07 13.36 13.43
C CYS A 109 5.81 12.30 14.25
N PRO A 110 5.37 11.03 14.26
CA PRO A 110 6.02 9.99 15.05
C PRO A 110 7.40 9.61 14.52
N ALA A 111 7.65 9.88 13.23
CA ALA A 111 8.94 9.60 12.59
C ALA A 111 9.89 10.81 12.58
N GLY A 112 9.46 11.98 13.03
CA GLY A 112 10.26 13.21 12.93
C GLY A 112 10.53 13.66 11.49
N ALA A 113 9.77 13.16 10.52
CA ALA A 113 9.99 13.41 9.09
C ALA A 113 9.59 14.80 8.61
N ILE A 114 9.26 15.75 9.50
CA ILE A 114 8.79 17.08 9.10
C ILE A 114 9.69 18.13 9.73
N THR A 115 10.35 18.90 8.89
CA THR A 115 11.14 20.08 9.25
C THR A 115 10.38 21.36 8.91
N VAL A 116 10.64 22.45 9.61
CA VAL A 116 10.04 23.76 9.35
C VAL A 116 11.14 24.76 9.11
N THR A 117 11.20 25.29 7.90
CA THR A 117 12.14 26.32 7.47
C THR A 117 11.38 27.47 6.79
N ASP A 118 11.74 28.70 7.02
CA ASP A 118 11.16 29.90 6.38
C ASP A 118 9.62 29.97 6.46
N ASN A 119 9.06 29.61 7.62
CA ASN A 119 7.61 29.52 7.84
C ASN A 119 6.88 28.51 6.94
N LEU A 120 7.60 27.54 6.37
CA LEU A 120 7.08 26.44 5.59
C LEU A 120 7.48 25.10 6.21
N SER A 121 6.57 24.15 6.19
CA SER A 121 6.87 22.77 6.61
C SER A 121 7.28 21.96 5.39
N HIS A 122 8.30 21.11 5.54
CA HIS A 122 8.79 20.19 4.51
C HIS A 122 8.72 18.77 5.04
N ILE A 123 8.29 17.82 4.22
CA ILE A 123 8.25 16.40 4.56
C ILE A 123 9.43 15.70 3.90
N ASP A 124 10.24 15.04 4.71
CA ASP A 124 11.30 14.15 4.23
C ASP A 124 10.69 12.79 3.89
N GLU A 125 10.56 12.50 2.60
CA GLU A 125 9.97 11.26 2.08
C GLU A 125 10.76 10.02 2.49
N SER A 126 12.06 10.13 2.70
CA SER A 126 12.93 9.01 3.08
C SER A 126 12.65 8.50 4.50
N VAL A 127 12.18 9.37 5.39
CA VAL A 127 11.87 9.08 6.79
C VAL A 127 10.37 8.94 7.03
N CYS A 128 9.54 9.42 6.11
CA CYS A 128 8.10 9.48 6.25
C CYS A 128 7.46 8.08 6.29
N LEU A 129 6.69 7.78 7.35
CA LEU A 129 5.93 6.54 7.48
C LEU A 129 4.58 6.55 6.74
N SER A 130 4.25 7.58 6.01
CA SER A 130 2.97 7.76 5.29
C SER A 130 1.73 7.53 6.17
N CYS A 131 1.83 7.80 7.48
CA CYS A 131 0.78 7.53 8.46
C CYS A 131 -0.41 8.51 8.43
N GLY A 132 -0.28 9.65 7.73
CA GLY A 132 -1.32 10.67 7.58
C GLY A 132 -1.61 11.53 8.81
N GLN A 133 -0.92 11.33 9.94
CA GLN A 133 -1.16 12.10 11.17
C GLN A 133 -0.99 13.60 10.98
N CYS A 134 -0.03 14.00 10.16
CA CYS A 134 0.23 15.40 9.84
C CYS A 134 -0.94 16.05 9.09
N ALA A 135 -1.60 15.35 8.17
CA ALA A 135 -2.75 15.83 7.43
C ALA A 135 -3.98 16.01 8.36
N VAL A 136 -4.24 15.03 9.23
CA VAL A 136 -5.35 15.08 10.21
C VAL A 136 -5.16 16.22 11.22
N LYS A 137 -3.92 16.47 11.65
CA LYS A 137 -3.60 17.50 12.67
C LYS A 137 -3.38 18.88 12.08
N CYS A 138 -3.36 19.04 10.77
CA CYS A 138 -3.17 20.34 10.14
C CYS A 138 -4.44 21.20 10.25
N PRO A 139 -4.43 22.33 10.99
CA PRO A 139 -5.63 23.15 11.20
C PRO A 139 -6.04 23.93 9.95
N ARG A 140 -5.17 23.97 8.94
CA ARG A 140 -5.39 24.67 7.68
C ARG A 140 -5.62 23.75 6.50
N HIS A 141 -5.57 22.44 6.74
CA HIS A 141 -5.64 21.42 5.67
C HIS A 141 -4.63 21.65 4.54
N ALA A 142 -3.44 22.17 4.88
CA ALA A 142 -2.35 22.44 3.95
C ALA A 142 -1.60 21.16 3.53
N ILE A 143 -1.95 20.00 4.07
CA ILE A 143 -1.28 18.73 3.79
C ILE A 143 -2.27 17.81 3.10
N CYS A 144 -1.95 17.44 1.87
CA CYS A 144 -2.75 16.54 1.05
C CYS A 144 -1.91 15.37 0.56
N ASP A 145 -2.55 14.32 0.09
CA ASP A 145 -1.84 13.30 -0.69
C ASP A 145 -1.53 13.83 -2.09
N LEU A 146 -0.61 13.18 -2.80
CA LEU A 146 -0.18 13.58 -4.16
C LEU A 146 -1.33 13.71 -5.18
N ARG A 147 -2.53 13.23 -4.86
CA ARG A 147 -3.72 13.33 -5.72
C ARG A 147 -4.53 14.59 -5.46
N GLY A 148 -4.09 15.44 -4.51
CA GLY A 148 -4.83 16.66 -4.13
C GLY A 148 -6.13 16.40 -3.42
N ILE A 149 -6.37 15.14 -2.98
CA ILE A 149 -7.52 14.83 -2.15
C ILE A 149 -7.21 15.35 -0.75
N LEU A 150 -7.70 16.56 -0.49
CA LEU A 150 -7.80 17.06 0.86
C LEU A 150 -8.59 16.01 1.65
N THR A 151 -8.07 15.60 2.79
CA THR A 151 -8.87 14.81 3.73
C THR A 151 -10.05 15.67 4.13
N GLU A 152 -11.15 15.53 3.38
CA GLU A 152 -12.43 16.15 3.76
C GLU A 152 -12.75 15.74 5.20
N LYS A 153 -13.13 16.73 5.97
CA LYS A 153 -13.59 16.54 7.33
C LYS A 153 -14.66 15.45 7.38
N ARG A 154 -14.37 14.36 8.04
CA ARG A 154 -15.41 13.57 8.71
C ARG A 154 -15.47 13.96 10.17
#